data_11024d7ec7acd4074fa4e6005da29dfc
#
_entry.id   11024d7ec7acd4074fa4e6005da29dfc
#
_cell.length_a   1.000
_cell.length_b   1.000
_cell.length_c   1.000
_cell.angle_alpha   90.00
_cell.angle_beta   90.00
_cell.angle_gamma   90.00
#
_symmetry.space_group_name_H-M   'P 1'
#
loop_
_entity.id
_entity.type
_entity.pdbx_description
1 polymer ?
#
loop_
_entity_poly.entity_id
_entity_poly.type
_entity_poly.pdbx_seq_one_letter_code
_entity_poly.pdbx_strand_id
1 'polypeptide(L)'
;ESDHIVGVHDMIIHNYGAGRSIASLHAEVPSDSDFVAVHEEIDEAEKRVWQQTGVYLVIHMDPIDINNAYVNALREQTDGVLRQIDGQLTMHDFRIVDGKRQINLIFDVVVPFSYDEDAKRDLLMKIYDGLKAIDSRYNPVVTLDHQM
;
A
#
# COMPACT_ATOMS: atom_id res chain seq x y z
N GLU A 1 -11.58 -2.01 -17.34
CA GLU A 1 -10.96 -0.77 -16.88
C GLU A 1 -11.92 -0.02 -15.98
N SER A 2 -11.38 0.51 -14.88
CA SER A 2 -12.16 1.26 -13.91
C SER A 2 -11.80 2.75 -14.03
N ASP A 3 -12.80 3.62 -13.99
CA ASP A 3 -12.59 5.06 -14.12
C ASP A 3 -12.04 5.68 -12.81
N HIS A 4 -12.22 5.01 -11.67
CA HIS A 4 -11.85 5.56 -10.35
C HIS A 4 -10.65 4.88 -9.72
N ILE A 5 -10.32 3.66 -10.13
CA ILE A 5 -9.18 2.93 -9.57
C ILE A 5 -7.91 3.36 -10.30
N VAL A 6 -6.96 3.93 -9.55
CA VAL A 6 -5.71 4.46 -10.10
C VAL A 6 -4.53 3.51 -9.91
N GLY A 7 -4.66 2.52 -9.03
CA GLY A 7 -3.62 1.51 -8.82
C GLY A 7 -4.17 0.31 -8.08
N VAL A 8 -3.50 -0.82 -8.25
CA VAL A 8 -3.83 -2.09 -7.58
C VAL A 8 -2.54 -2.69 -7.06
N HIS A 9 -2.58 -3.17 -5.83
CA HIS A 9 -1.40 -3.78 -5.20
C HIS A 9 -1.82 -4.87 -4.19
N ASP A 10 -0.84 -5.64 -3.74
CA ASP A 10 -0.97 -6.68 -2.70
C ASP A 10 -2.03 -7.72 -3.01
N MET A 11 -1.98 -8.26 -4.22
CA MET A 11 -2.85 -9.39 -4.54
C MET A 11 -2.37 -10.62 -3.78
N ILE A 12 -3.26 -11.19 -2.98
CA ILE A 12 -3.04 -12.42 -2.23
C ILE A 12 -4.07 -13.45 -2.68
N ILE A 13 -3.62 -14.64 -3.02
CA ILE A 13 -4.50 -15.73 -3.42
C ILE A 13 -4.37 -16.86 -2.40
N HIS A 14 -5.51 -17.22 -1.81
CA HIS A 14 -5.61 -18.35 -0.90
C HIS A 14 -6.34 -19.51 -1.58
N ASN A 15 -5.74 -20.70 -1.52
CA ASN A 15 -6.32 -21.89 -2.06
C ASN A 15 -6.84 -22.78 -0.91
N TYR A 16 -8.14 -22.98 -0.87
CA TYR A 16 -8.83 -23.75 0.17
C TYR A 16 -9.28 -25.12 -0.32
N GLY A 17 -8.59 -25.70 -1.29
CA GLY A 17 -8.92 -27.00 -1.85
C GLY A 17 -9.46 -26.90 -3.27
N ALA A 18 -9.88 -28.03 -3.84
CA ALA A 18 -10.31 -28.12 -5.22
C ALA A 18 -11.51 -27.21 -5.51
N GLY A 19 -11.32 -26.27 -6.43
CA GLY A 19 -12.37 -25.36 -6.87
C GLY A 19 -12.70 -24.22 -5.92
N ARG A 20 -11.91 -24.01 -4.87
CA ARG A 20 -12.11 -22.93 -3.91
C ARG A 20 -10.88 -22.07 -3.76
N SER A 21 -10.89 -20.93 -4.40
CA SER A 21 -9.83 -19.91 -4.24
C SER A 21 -10.45 -18.60 -3.82
N ILE A 22 -9.84 -17.97 -2.84
CA ILE A 22 -10.20 -16.63 -2.39
C ILE A 22 -9.00 -15.74 -2.65
N ALA A 23 -9.22 -14.61 -3.29
CA ALA A 23 -8.19 -13.59 -3.52
C ALA A 23 -8.57 -12.30 -2.85
N SER A 24 -7.59 -11.56 -2.39
CA SER A 24 -7.77 -10.20 -1.92
C SER A 24 -6.76 -9.29 -2.58
N LEU A 25 -7.12 -8.04 -2.75
CA LEU A 25 -6.22 -7.01 -3.25
C LEU A 25 -6.62 -5.65 -2.70
N HIS A 26 -5.71 -4.71 -2.82
CA HIS A 26 -5.95 -3.31 -2.48
C HIS A 26 -6.07 -2.49 -3.77
N ALA A 27 -7.09 -1.65 -3.84
CA ALA A 27 -7.29 -0.72 -4.95
C ALA A 27 -7.14 0.70 -4.45
N GLU A 28 -6.22 1.44 -5.04
CA GLU A 28 -6.00 2.85 -4.72
C GLU A 28 -7.06 3.69 -5.43
N VAL A 29 -7.74 4.53 -4.66
CA VAL A 29 -8.85 5.36 -5.12
C VAL A 29 -8.61 6.79 -4.64
N PRO A 30 -8.79 7.81 -5.50
CA PRO A 30 -8.71 9.20 -5.03
C PRO A 30 -9.68 9.46 -3.88
N SER A 31 -9.20 10.12 -2.84
CA SER A 31 -9.98 10.38 -1.62
C SER A 31 -11.20 11.29 -1.86
N ASP A 32 -11.19 12.05 -2.94
CA ASP A 32 -12.30 12.91 -3.36
C ASP A 32 -13.31 12.24 -4.30
N SER A 33 -13.16 10.94 -4.53
CA SER A 33 -14.05 10.18 -5.41
C SER A 33 -15.44 10.03 -4.79
N ASP A 34 -16.45 9.87 -5.66
CA ASP A 34 -17.79 9.48 -5.21
C ASP A 34 -17.74 8.05 -4.67
N PHE A 35 -17.90 7.92 -3.36
CA PHE A 35 -17.80 6.65 -2.67
C PHE A 35 -18.80 5.61 -3.20
N VAL A 36 -20.02 6.03 -3.50
CA VAL A 36 -21.05 5.12 -4.01
C VAL A 36 -20.67 4.59 -5.38
N ALA A 37 -20.20 5.47 -6.27
CA ALA A 37 -19.76 5.05 -7.61
C ALA A 37 -18.57 4.09 -7.56
N VAL A 38 -17.59 4.37 -6.69
CA VAL A 38 -16.44 3.48 -6.49
C VAL A 38 -16.87 2.12 -5.96
N HIS A 39 -17.78 2.10 -5.00
CA HIS A 39 -18.30 0.85 -4.42
C HIS A 39 -18.97 -0.01 -5.49
N GLU A 40 -19.75 0.60 -6.38
CA GLU A 40 -20.38 -0.10 -7.49
C GLU A 40 -19.36 -0.69 -8.45
N GLU A 41 -18.31 0.05 -8.79
CA GLU A 41 -17.23 -0.44 -9.64
C GLU A 41 -16.51 -1.63 -9.01
N ILE A 42 -16.27 -1.58 -7.71
CA ILE A 42 -15.64 -2.67 -6.97
C ILE A 42 -16.52 -3.91 -7.01
N ASP A 43 -17.83 -3.75 -6.73
CA ASP A 43 -18.78 -4.85 -6.79
C ASP A 43 -18.82 -5.50 -8.17
N GLU A 44 -18.83 -4.69 -9.20
CA GLU A 44 -18.84 -5.20 -10.58
C GLU A 44 -17.56 -5.95 -10.91
N ALA A 45 -16.41 -5.43 -10.46
CA ALA A 45 -15.12 -6.10 -10.67
C ALA A 45 -15.07 -7.44 -9.96
N GLU A 46 -15.53 -7.50 -8.72
CA GLU A 46 -15.60 -8.76 -7.94
C GLU A 46 -16.50 -9.80 -8.63
N LYS A 47 -17.68 -9.38 -9.11
CA LYS A 47 -18.61 -10.26 -9.83
C LYS A 47 -18.01 -10.76 -11.14
N ARG A 48 -17.34 -9.88 -11.87
CA ARG A 48 -16.71 -10.23 -13.16
C ARG A 48 -15.62 -11.27 -12.97
N VAL A 49 -14.78 -11.11 -11.96
CA VAL A 49 -13.72 -12.08 -11.65
C VAL A 49 -14.34 -13.42 -11.27
N TRP A 50 -15.37 -13.41 -10.45
CA TRP A 50 -16.09 -14.64 -10.09
C TRP A 50 -16.65 -15.35 -11.32
N GLN A 51 -17.32 -14.62 -12.21
CA GLN A 51 -17.92 -15.20 -13.41
C GLN A 51 -16.88 -15.76 -14.37
N GLN A 52 -15.73 -15.12 -14.50
CA GLN A 52 -14.70 -15.53 -15.44
C GLN A 52 -13.77 -16.60 -14.90
N THR A 53 -13.51 -16.62 -13.62
CA THR A 53 -12.45 -17.46 -13.02
C THR A 53 -12.93 -18.38 -11.92
N GLY A 54 -14.11 -18.14 -11.34
CA GLY A 54 -14.57 -18.88 -10.15
C GLY A 54 -13.80 -18.52 -8.88
N VAL A 55 -13.00 -17.46 -8.90
CA VAL A 55 -12.25 -16.96 -7.74
C VAL A 55 -13.10 -15.95 -6.99
N TYR A 56 -13.22 -16.13 -5.67
CA TYR A 56 -13.89 -15.16 -4.81
C TYR A 56 -12.91 -14.03 -4.47
N LEU A 57 -13.12 -12.88 -5.08
CA LEU A 57 -12.25 -11.71 -4.92
C LEU A 57 -12.84 -10.73 -3.92
N VAL A 58 -12.01 -10.27 -2.99
CA VAL A 58 -12.33 -9.17 -2.08
C VAL A 58 -11.38 -8.01 -2.36
N ILE A 59 -11.94 -6.85 -2.65
CA ILE A 59 -11.18 -5.64 -2.96
C ILE A 59 -11.31 -4.66 -1.80
N HIS A 60 -10.18 -4.26 -1.22
CA HIS A 60 -10.12 -3.22 -0.22
C HIS A 60 -9.79 -1.88 -0.87
N MET A 61 -10.56 -0.85 -0.56
CA MET A 61 -10.29 0.50 -1.03
C MET A 61 -9.22 1.16 -0.18
N ASP A 62 -8.20 1.71 -0.84
CA ASP A 62 -7.18 2.55 -0.21
C ASP A 62 -7.37 3.98 -0.72
N PRO A 63 -7.96 4.87 0.06
CA PRO A 63 -8.09 6.27 -0.35
C PRO A 63 -6.73 6.95 -0.41
N ILE A 64 -6.44 7.64 -1.51
CA ILE A 64 -5.21 8.42 -1.65
C ILE A 64 -5.54 9.87 -2.03
N ASP A 65 -4.74 10.79 -1.54
CA ASP A 65 -4.91 12.21 -1.83
C ASP A 65 -4.03 12.61 -3.01
N ILE A 66 -4.52 12.36 -4.23
CA ILE A 66 -3.79 12.64 -5.46
C ILE A 66 -3.74 14.13 -5.82
N ASN A 67 -4.55 14.96 -5.16
CA ASN A 67 -4.61 16.38 -5.43
C ASN A 67 -3.69 17.20 -4.52
N ASN A 68 -3.07 16.58 -3.53
CA ASN A 68 -2.15 17.25 -2.62
C ASN A 68 -0.70 17.03 -3.09
N ALA A 69 -0.14 18.02 -3.76
CA ALA A 69 1.21 17.94 -4.31
C ALA A 69 2.28 17.72 -3.23
N TYR A 70 2.08 18.29 -2.04
CA TYR A 70 3.02 18.14 -0.92
C TYR A 70 3.06 16.69 -0.42
N VAL A 71 1.90 16.09 -0.16
CA VAL A 71 1.81 14.69 0.28
C VAL A 71 2.36 13.76 -0.79
N ASN A 72 2.04 14.01 -2.06
CA ASN A 72 2.52 13.18 -3.16
C ASN A 72 4.04 13.24 -3.31
N ALA A 73 4.64 14.40 -3.12
CA ALA A 73 6.10 14.55 -3.15
C ALA A 73 6.76 13.75 -2.04
N LEU A 74 6.22 13.78 -0.82
CA LEU A 74 6.74 13.00 0.31
C LEU A 74 6.55 11.51 0.09
N ARG A 75 5.42 11.10 -0.50
CA ARG A 75 5.18 9.70 -0.85
C ARG A 75 6.22 9.19 -1.85
N GLU A 76 6.50 9.96 -2.87
CA GLU A 76 7.51 9.59 -3.88
C GLU A 76 8.90 9.49 -3.29
N GLN A 77 9.28 10.42 -2.41
CA GLN A 77 10.57 10.36 -1.71
C GLN A 77 10.69 9.10 -0.85
N THR A 78 9.63 8.77 -0.12
CA THR A 78 9.60 7.59 0.74
C THR A 78 9.68 6.31 -0.08
N ASP A 79 8.91 6.23 -1.16
CA ASP A 79 8.95 5.10 -2.08
C ASP A 79 10.32 4.92 -2.71
N GLY A 80 10.97 6.03 -3.06
CA GLY A 80 12.34 6.02 -3.58
C GLY A 80 13.36 5.43 -2.59
N VAL A 81 13.23 5.75 -1.31
CA VAL A 81 14.06 5.19 -0.25
C VAL A 81 13.85 3.68 -0.16
N LEU A 82 12.59 3.23 -0.17
CA LEU A 82 12.26 1.81 -0.10
C LEU A 82 12.83 1.04 -1.29
N ARG A 83 12.71 1.57 -2.50
CA ARG A 83 13.21 0.93 -3.72
C ARG A 83 14.72 0.79 -3.71
N GLN A 84 15.44 1.76 -3.14
CA GLN A 84 16.89 1.67 -3.01
C GLN A 84 17.32 0.60 -2.02
N ILE A 85 16.51 0.34 -1.00
CA ILE A 85 16.79 -0.70 -0.01
C ILE A 85 16.50 -2.09 -0.59
N ASP A 86 15.29 -2.28 -1.14
CA ASP A 86 14.86 -3.55 -1.72
C ASP A 86 13.67 -3.29 -2.65
N GLY A 87 13.82 -3.63 -3.92
CA GLY A 87 12.75 -3.44 -4.92
C GLY A 87 11.50 -4.29 -4.71
N GLN A 88 11.54 -5.27 -3.80
CA GLN A 88 10.39 -6.11 -3.47
C GLN A 88 9.48 -5.52 -2.41
N LEU A 89 9.90 -4.43 -1.76
CA LEU A 89 9.09 -3.76 -0.74
C LEU A 89 7.95 -2.99 -1.37
N THR A 90 6.77 -3.06 -0.76
CA THR A 90 5.60 -2.27 -1.17
C THR A 90 5.08 -1.47 0.02
N MET A 91 4.67 -0.23 -0.26
CA MET A 91 4.21 0.72 0.74
C MET A 91 2.70 0.95 0.61
N HIS A 92 2.01 1.00 1.75
CA HIS A 92 0.57 1.25 1.81
C HIS A 92 0.22 2.28 2.87
N ASP A 93 -0.96 2.86 2.75
CA ASP A 93 -1.56 3.75 3.74
C ASP A 93 -0.66 4.91 4.12
N PHE A 94 0.04 5.46 3.13
CA PHE A 94 0.93 6.60 3.37
C PHE A 94 0.13 7.84 3.76
N ARG A 95 0.46 8.39 4.93
CA ARG A 95 -0.13 9.63 5.42
C ARG A 95 0.90 10.41 6.21
N ILE A 96 0.68 11.71 6.36
CA ILE A 96 1.58 12.57 7.11
C ILE A 96 0.83 13.32 8.20
N VAL A 97 1.55 13.55 9.30
CA VAL A 97 1.11 14.44 10.38
C VAL A 97 2.21 15.45 10.60
N ASP A 98 1.94 16.70 10.24
CA ASP A 98 2.89 17.79 10.43
C ASP A 98 2.92 18.23 11.88
N GLY A 99 4.12 18.16 12.49
CA GLY A 99 4.41 18.74 13.79
C GLY A 99 5.28 19.98 13.65
N LYS A 100 5.46 20.72 14.75
CA LYS A 100 6.27 21.94 14.73
C LYS A 100 7.76 21.67 14.49
N ARG A 101 8.25 20.51 14.91
CA ARG A 101 9.68 20.15 14.85
C ARG A 101 9.95 18.92 14.01
N GLN A 102 8.93 18.14 13.69
CA GLN A 102 9.08 16.93 12.92
C GLN A 102 7.84 16.70 12.04
N ILE A 103 8.06 16.00 10.98
CA ILE A 103 7.01 15.58 10.05
C ILE A 103 6.90 14.07 10.19
N ASN A 104 5.78 13.58 10.71
CA ASN A 104 5.56 12.15 10.85
C ASN A 104 5.10 11.58 9.52
N LEU A 105 5.90 10.68 8.97
CA LEU A 105 5.56 9.90 7.78
C LEU A 105 5.07 8.53 8.25
N ILE A 106 3.78 8.30 8.14
CA ILE A 106 3.13 7.10 8.67
C ILE A 106 2.77 6.21 7.49
N PHE A 107 3.25 4.98 7.49
CA PHE A 107 2.99 4.07 6.37
C PHE A 107 3.23 2.62 6.79
N ASP A 108 2.64 1.72 6.00
CA ASP A 108 2.82 0.29 6.15
C ASP A 108 3.74 -0.19 5.02
N VAL A 109 4.61 -1.14 5.33
CA VAL A 109 5.49 -1.78 4.35
C VAL A 109 5.25 -3.28 4.40
N VAL A 110 4.95 -3.86 3.25
CA VAL A 110 4.87 -5.31 3.10
C VAL A 110 6.25 -5.84 2.74
N VAL A 111 6.74 -6.76 3.57
CA VAL A 111 8.04 -7.39 3.40
C VAL A 111 7.88 -8.81 2.86
N PRO A 112 8.84 -9.29 2.02
CA PRO A 112 8.84 -10.67 1.58
C PRO A 112 8.90 -11.67 2.74
N PHE A 113 8.45 -12.88 2.50
CA PHE A 113 8.45 -13.96 3.49
C PHE A 113 9.84 -14.26 4.06
N SER A 114 10.87 -13.99 3.26
CA SER A 114 12.27 -14.25 3.63
C SER A 114 12.81 -13.33 4.73
N TYR A 115 12.08 -12.24 5.04
CA TYR A 115 12.53 -11.32 6.09
C TYR A 115 12.28 -11.94 7.47
N ASP A 116 13.36 -12.23 8.18
CA ASP A 116 13.31 -12.61 9.60
C ASP A 116 13.30 -11.37 10.50
N GLU A 117 13.31 -11.56 11.81
CA GLU A 117 13.27 -10.45 12.75
C GLU A 117 14.49 -9.53 12.66
N ASP A 118 15.67 -10.09 12.37
CA ASP A 118 16.88 -9.28 12.20
C ASP A 118 16.84 -8.46 10.90
N ALA A 119 16.35 -9.06 9.82
CA ALA A 119 16.17 -8.35 8.55
C ALA A 119 15.16 -7.21 8.68
N LYS A 120 14.07 -7.41 9.42
CA LYS A 120 13.08 -6.38 9.68
C LYS A 120 13.66 -5.22 10.48
N ARG A 121 14.45 -5.49 11.52
CA ARG A 121 15.11 -4.44 12.31
C ARG A 121 16.08 -3.64 11.46
N ASP A 122 16.87 -4.33 10.65
CA ASP A 122 17.80 -3.69 9.73
C ASP A 122 17.07 -2.80 8.72
N LEU A 123 15.94 -3.28 8.19
CA LEU A 123 15.09 -2.52 7.29
C LEU A 123 14.59 -1.24 7.94
N LEU A 124 14.07 -1.31 9.16
CA LEU A 124 13.57 -0.13 9.87
C LEU A 124 14.67 0.92 10.06
N MET A 125 15.89 0.49 10.39
CA MET A 125 17.03 1.39 10.51
C MET A 125 17.39 2.04 9.18
N LYS A 126 17.38 1.28 8.10
CA LYS A 126 17.67 1.80 6.75
C LYS A 126 16.63 2.80 6.29
N ILE A 127 15.35 2.53 6.57
CA ILE A 127 14.25 3.47 6.26
C ILE A 127 14.46 4.77 7.05
N TYR A 128 14.71 4.65 8.33
CA TYR A 128 14.94 5.81 9.21
C TYR A 128 16.10 6.65 8.70
N ASP A 129 17.25 6.03 8.46
CA ASP A 129 18.46 6.73 8.01
C ASP A 129 18.26 7.36 6.63
N GLY A 130 17.62 6.65 5.72
CA GLY A 130 17.35 7.13 4.35
C GLY A 130 16.44 8.35 4.33
N LEU A 131 15.39 8.35 5.12
CA LEU A 131 14.46 9.48 5.21
C LEU A 131 15.08 10.67 5.95
N LYS A 132 15.81 10.43 7.04
CA LYS A 132 16.50 11.47 7.78
C LYS A 132 17.58 12.15 6.92
N ALA A 133 18.20 11.43 5.99
CA ALA A 133 19.19 11.99 5.07
C ALA A 133 18.56 12.99 4.09
N ILE A 134 17.28 12.82 3.75
CA ILE A 134 16.56 13.75 2.88
C ILE A 134 16.19 15.02 3.63
N ASP A 135 15.59 14.86 4.82
CA ASP A 135 15.20 15.97 5.68
C ASP A 135 15.24 15.50 7.14
N SER A 136 16.01 16.18 7.96
CA SER A 136 16.21 15.82 9.37
C SER A 136 14.90 15.86 10.19
N ARG A 137 13.87 16.55 9.70
CA ARG A 137 12.57 16.64 10.34
C ARG A 137 11.70 15.41 10.09
N TYR A 138 12.02 14.59 9.10
CA TYR A 138 11.25 13.41 8.77
C TYR A 138 11.36 12.38 9.89
N ASN A 139 10.20 11.95 10.38
CA ASN A 139 10.10 10.92 11.41
C ASN A 139 9.23 9.78 10.89
N PRO A 140 9.83 8.68 10.43
CA PRO A 140 9.05 7.55 9.92
C PRO A 140 8.38 6.79 11.06
N VAL A 141 7.11 6.50 10.88
CA VAL A 141 6.32 5.62 11.75
C VAL A 141 5.84 4.47 10.87
N VAL A 142 6.51 3.34 10.98
CA VAL A 142 6.39 2.24 10.01
C VAL A 142 5.81 1.01 10.69
N THR A 143 4.82 0.42 10.05
CA THR A 143 4.32 -0.92 10.39
C THR A 143 4.78 -1.88 9.31
N LEU A 144 5.40 -2.99 9.72
CA LEU A 144 5.86 -4.03 8.80
C LEU A 144 4.85 -5.17 8.78
N ASP A 145 4.37 -5.49 7.58
CA ASP A 145 3.46 -6.61 7.37
C ASP A 145 4.13 -7.65 6.47
N HIS A 146 3.94 -8.93 6.80
CA HIS A 146 4.42 -10.00 5.94
C HIS A 146 3.49 -10.21 4.77
N GLN A 147 4.06 -10.47 3.61
CA GLN A 147 3.37 -11.02 2.47
C GLN A 147 2.88 -12.43 2.86
N MET A 148 1.58 -12.62 2.81
CA MET A 148 1.00 -13.93 3.12
C MET A 148 0.78 -14.77 1.87
#